data_a46e867172ddfa8dae56c27a2e93427b
#
_entry.id   a46e867172ddfa8dae56c27a2e93427b
#
_cell.length_a   1.000
_cell.length_b   1.000
_cell.length_c   1.000
_cell.angle_alpha   90.00
_cell.angle_beta   90.00
_cell.angle_gamma   90.00
#
_symmetry.space_group_name_H-M   'P 1'
#
loop_
_entity.id
_entity.type
_entity.pdbx_description
1 polymer ?
#
loop_
_entity_poly.entity_id
_entity_poly.type
_entity_poly.pdbx_seq_one_letter_code
_entity_poly.pdbx_strand_id
1 'polypeptide(L)' 'ARLGEWRNAEAKRQDISRFIIASNATLAEIARRVPYTEADLKAVKGMGPERLGKYGDKILEVVRG' A
#
# COMPACT_ATOMS: atom_id res chain seq x y z
N ALA A 1 -6.05 -0.31 -9.78
CA ALA A 1 -7.34 -0.85 -9.45
C ALA A 1 -7.31 -1.84 -8.28
N ARG A 2 -6.46 -2.87 -8.32
CA ARG A 2 -6.40 -3.86 -7.24
C ARG A 2 -5.92 -3.27 -5.93
N LEU A 3 -4.92 -2.38 -5.98
CA LEU A 3 -4.44 -1.70 -4.79
C LEU A 3 -5.50 -0.81 -4.17
N GLY A 4 -6.25 -0.10 -5.01
CA GLY A 4 -7.35 0.74 -4.54
C GLY A 4 -8.45 -0.07 -3.89
N GLU A 5 -8.80 -1.19 -4.49
CA GLU A 5 -9.80 -2.10 -3.94
C GLU A 5 -9.35 -2.68 -2.61
N TRP A 6 -8.09 -3.13 -2.53
CA TRP A 6 -7.51 -3.63 -1.29
C TRP A 6 -7.54 -2.55 -0.20
N ARG A 7 -7.10 -1.34 -0.54
CA ARG A 7 -7.07 -0.23 0.42
C ARG A 7 -8.46 0.07 0.97
N ASN A 8 -9.46 0.13 0.09
CA ASN A 8 -10.82 0.43 0.50
C ASN A 8 -11.38 -0.66 1.40
N ALA A 9 -11.14 -1.91 1.06
CA ALA A 9 -11.59 -3.05 1.86
C ALA A 9 -10.91 -3.06 3.24
N GLU A 10 -9.62 -2.78 3.29
CA GLU A 10 -8.87 -2.75 4.54
C GLU A 10 -9.35 -1.62 5.45
N ALA A 11 -9.59 -0.44 4.86
CA ALA A 11 -10.09 0.70 5.60
C ALA A 11 -11.47 0.42 6.19
N LYS A 12 -12.33 -0.21 5.42
CA LYS A 12 -13.66 -0.58 5.88
C LYS A 12 -13.59 -1.60 7.02
N ARG A 13 -12.70 -2.58 6.90
CA ARG A 13 -12.49 -3.60 7.92
C ARG A 13 -12.07 -2.98 9.25
N GLN A 14 -11.22 -1.96 9.21
CA GLN A 14 -10.72 -1.28 10.40
C GLN A 14 -11.59 -0.10 10.84
N ASP A 15 -12.59 0.25 10.03
CA ASP A 15 -13.45 1.42 10.27
C ASP A 15 -12.64 2.71 10.40
N ILE A 16 -11.74 2.91 9.44
CA ILE A 16 -10.89 4.11 9.37
C ILE A 16 -10.93 4.66 7.95
N SER A 17 -10.42 5.89 7.79
CA SER A 17 -10.29 6.50 6.47
C SER A 17 -9.27 5.73 5.63
N ARG A 18 -9.58 5.52 4.35
CA ARG A 18 -8.65 4.86 3.42
C ARG A 18 -7.32 5.60 3.30
N PHE A 19 -7.32 6.92 3.51
CA PHE A 19 -6.11 7.72 3.44
C PHE A 19 -5.15 7.48 4.61
N ILE A 20 -5.65 6.93 5.70
CA ILE A 20 -4.80 6.53 6.83
C ILE A 20 -3.94 5.34 6.44
N ILE A 21 -4.46 4.45 5.59
CA ILE A 21 -3.70 3.29 5.11
C ILE A 21 -2.65 3.74 4.11
N ALA A 22 -3.05 4.47 3.07
CA ALA A 22 -2.13 5.02 2.08
C ALA A 22 -2.85 6.10 1.28
N SER A 23 -2.14 7.17 0.93
CA SER A 23 -2.70 8.23 0.11
C SER A 23 -2.83 7.78 -1.35
N ASN A 24 -3.64 8.51 -2.11
CA ASN A 24 -3.77 8.26 -3.55
C ASN A 24 -2.42 8.37 -4.25
N ALA A 25 -1.61 9.36 -3.87
CA ALA A 25 -0.29 9.55 -4.45
C ALA A 25 0.62 8.35 -4.18
N THR A 26 0.56 7.81 -2.96
CA THR A 26 1.35 6.65 -2.58
C THR A 26 0.93 5.42 -3.40
N LEU A 27 -0.36 5.18 -3.57
CA LEU A 27 -0.84 4.06 -4.39
C LEU A 27 -0.42 4.21 -5.85
N ALA A 28 -0.48 5.44 -6.37
CA ALA A 28 -0.05 5.70 -7.75
C ALA A 28 1.45 5.39 -7.93
N GLU A 29 2.27 5.77 -6.95
CA GLU A 29 3.71 5.47 -6.99
C GLU A 29 3.97 3.98 -6.93
N ILE A 30 3.25 3.25 -6.09
CA ILE A 30 3.38 1.80 -6.00
C ILE A 30 3.04 1.16 -7.35
N ALA A 31 1.95 1.59 -7.96
CA ALA A 31 1.53 1.06 -9.25
C ALA A 31 2.56 1.35 -10.34
N ARG A 32 3.18 2.53 -10.30
CA ARG A 32 4.19 2.94 -11.28
C ARG A 32 5.50 2.17 -11.12
N ARG A 33 5.94 1.97 -9.88
CA ARG A 33 7.22 1.34 -9.57
C ARG A 33 7.18 -0.18 -9.54
N VAL A 34 6.02 -0.75 -9.30
CA VAL A 34 5.83 -2.20 -9.22
C VAL A 34 6.88 -2.87 -8.31
N PRO A 35 6.88 -2.56 -7.01
CA PRO A 35 7.87 -3.11 -6.09
C PRO A 35 7.71 -4.63 -5.93
N TYR A 36 8.81 -5.34 -5.86
CA TYR A 36 8.80 -6.79 -5.63
C TYR A 36 9.23 -7.15 -4.22
N THR A 37 10.04 -6.32 -3.59
CA THR A 37 10.62 -6.60 -2.29
C THR A 37 10.23 -5.51 -1.31
N GLU A 38 10.42 -5.82 -0.02
CA GLU A 38 10.21 -4.84 1.04
C GLU A 38 11.12 -3.62 0.85
N ALA A 39 12.36 -3.84 0.43
CA ALA A 39 13.30 -2.75 0.17
C ALA A 39 12.79 -1.84 -0.95
N ASP A 40 12.25 -2.41 -2.01
CA ASP A 40 11.67 -1.64 -3.11
C ASP A 40 10.48 -0.82 -2.64
N LEU A 41 9.63 -1.42 -1.82
CA LEU A 41 8.45 -0.76 -1.29
C LEU A 41 8.82 0.38 -0.34
N LYS A 42 9.86 0.18 0.45
CA LYS A 42 10.35 1.19 1.38
C LYS A 42 10.79 2.47 0.66
N ALA A 43 11.26 2.35 -0.56
CA ALA A 43 11.70 3.48 -1.38
C ALA A 43 10.53 4.32 -1.89
N VAL A 44 9.31 3.82 -1.81
CA VAL A 44 8.12 4.57 -2.26
C VAL A 44 7.82 5.70 -1.27
N LYS A 45 7.66 6.90 -1.81
CA LYS A 45 7.33 8.06 -0.99
C LYS A 45 5.98 7.86 -0.30
N GLY A 46 5.94 8.12 0.98
CA GLY A 46 4.73 7.94 1.78
C GLY A 46 4.64 6.57 2.46
N MET A 47 5.57 5.67 2.15
CA MET A 47 5.63 4.35 2.78
C MET A 47 6.64 4.39 3.92
N GLY A 48 6.23 4.93 5.06
CA GLY A 48 7.07 4.99 6.25
C GLY A 48 7.20 3.63 6.94
N PRO A 49 8.09 3.53 7.95
CA PRO A 49 8.32 2.25 8.64
C PRO A 49 7.05 1.64 9.23
N GLU A 50 6.16 2.48 9.75
CA GLU A 50 4.93 2.00 10.36
C GLU A 50 3.99 1.37 9.35
N ARG A 51 3.76 2.06 8.22
CA ARG A 51 2.92 1.52 7.15
C ARG A 51 3.53 0.29 6.52
N LEU A 52 4.84 0.31 6.34
CA LEU A 52 5.56 -0.83 5.80
C LEU A 52 5.38 -2.06 6.70
N GLY A 53 5.50 -1.87 8.01
CA GLY A 53 5.33 -2.96 8.97
C GLY A 53 3.92 -3.51 9.01
N LYS A 54 2.92 -2.64 8.91
CA LYS A 54 1.51 -3.06 8.97
C LYS A 54 1.00 -3.63 7.66
N TYR A 55 1.36 -3.04 6.54
CA TYR A 55 0.71 -3.32 5.26
C TYR A 55 1.67 -3.78 4.16
N GLY A 56 2.96 -3.75 4.40
CA GLY A 56 3.96 -4.05 3.37
C GLY A 56 3.73 -5.41 2.71
N ASP A 57 3.56 -6.45 3.50
CA ASP A 57 3.35 -7.81 2.99
C ASP A 57 2.10 -7.89 2.13
N LYS A 58 1.02 -7.26 2.57
CA LYS A 58 -0.24 -7.26 1.83
C LYS A 58 -0.14 -6.51 0.52
N ILE A 59 0.53 -5.37 0.55
CA ILE A 59 0.74 -4.58 -0.66
C ILE A 59 1.56 -5.36 -1.68
N LEU A 60 2.63 -5.99 -1.25
CA LEU A 60 3.47 -6.81 -2.13
C LEU A 60 2.68 -7.98 -2.70
N GLU A 61 1.85 -8.61 -1.89
CA GLU A 61 0.99 -9.70 -2.34
C GLU A 61 0.03 -9.24 -3.44
N VAL A 62 -0.59 -8.08 -3.27
CA VAL A 62 -1.50 -7.51 -4.28
C VAL A 62 -0.75 -7.16 -5.56
N VAL A 63 0.45 -6.58 -5.44
CA VAL A 63 1.26 -6.19 -6.59
C VAL A 63 1.70 -7.42 -7.38
N ARG A 64 2.08 -8.49 -6.69
CA ARG A 64 2.49 -9.73 -7.36
C ARG A 64 1.33 -10.42 -8.09
N GLY A 65 0.15 -10.12 -7.68
CA GLY A 65 -1.04 -10.59 -8.32
C GLY A 65 -1.51 -11.91 -7.98
#